data_a919cc208b1ddda077154b24fc3558b6
#
_entry.id   a919cc208b1ddda077154b24fc3558b6
#
_cell.length_a   1.000
_cell.length_b   1.000
_cell.length_c   1.000
_cell.angle_alpha   90.00
_cell.angle_beta   90.00
_cell.angle_gamma   90.00
#
_symmetry.space_group_name_H-M   'P 1'
#
loop_
_entity.id
_entity.type
_entity.pdbx_description
1 polymer ?
#
loop_
_entity_poly.entity_id
_entity_poly.type
_entity_poly.pdbx_seq_one_letter_code
_entity_poly.pdbx_strand_id
1 'polypeptide(L)'
;MAQNENLAALSAAGVSVWLDDLSRDRIQSGNLAELVATRSVVGVTTNPTIFQGALSKGHAYDAQVKALAAQGADADAAIRTITTDDVRSACDVLAGVYKSSGGVDGRVSIEVDPRFAFDAEKTVAQAIDLWKTVDRPNLFIKIPATEAGLPAITAVIAEGISVNVTLIFSVARYRSVMGAYLDGLRKAKSAGYDLAKIHSVASFFVSRVDTEIDKRLEAIGSEEALALRGKAGVANARLAYAEYQDVFDGGRHTSTYAHLSSVGANRQRPLWASTGVKNPDYSDTLYVTELVAPNTVNTLPEKTLEAVADHGEIRGDTVRGTAAEAKEVFDKLAAVGVDLGDVFDVLEREGVDKFEKSWEELLSATAEELGAAASDSAGAGPSVATQATASGPDAPAGTGSN
;
A
#
# COMPACT_ATOMS: atom_id res chain seq x y z
N MET A 1 -20.94 17.02 -2.28
CA MET A 1 -21.63 15.81 -1.77
C MET A 1 -21.33 15.70 -0.28
N ALA A 2 -22.26 15.15 0.53
CA ALA A 2 -21.99 14.94 1.95
C ALA A 2 -21.12 13.70 2.14
N GLN A 3 -20.25 13.71 3.17
CA GLN A 3 -19.49 12.53 3.60
C GLN A 3 -20.44 11.51 4.23
N ASN A 4 -20.08 10.22 4.12
CA ASN A 4 -20.78 9.16 4.84
C ASN A 4 -20.61 9.36 6.36
N GLU A 5 -21.70 9.24 7.14
CA GLU A 5 -21.72 9.55 8.56
C GLU A 5 -20.79 8.65 9.39
N ASN A 6 -20.79 7.33 9.12
CA ASN A 6 -19.95 6.37 9.87
C ASN A 6 -18.45 6.61 9.59
N LEU A 7 -18.08 6.82 8.33
CA LEU A 7 -16.69 7.10 7.96
C LEU A 7 -16.23 8.49 8.42
N ALA A 8 -17.12 9.47 8.44
CA ALA A 8 -16.84 10.77 9.04
C ALA A 8 -16.65 10.68 10.55
N ALA A 9 -17.46 9.87 11.26
CA ALA A 9 -17.29 9.60 12.68
C ALA A 9 -15.94 8.90 12.96
N LEU A 10 -15.52 7.95 12.11
CA LEU A 10 -14.23 7.29 12.21
C LEU A 10 -13.08 8.31 12.07
N SER A 11 -13.17 9.20 11.07
CA SER A 11 -12.20 10.28 10.87
C SER A 11 -12.17 11.25 12.06
N ALA A 12 -13.35 11.62 12.59
CA ALA A 12 -13.45 12.50 13.75
C ALA A 12 -12.87 11.87 15.04
N ALA A 13 -12.85 10.53 15.14
CA ALA A 13 -12.19 9.80 16.22
C ALA A 13 -10.65 9.73 16.05
N GLY A 14 -10.11 10.30 14.98
CA GLY A 14 -8.66 10.43 14.74
C GLY A 14 -8.04 9.34 13.89
N VAL A 15 -8.85 8.56 13.17
CA VAL A 15 -8.41 7.54 12.21
C VAL A 15 -8.41 8.12 10.80
N SER A 16 -7.28 8.10 10.12
CA SER A 16 -7.21 8.40 8.69
C SER A 16 -7.69 7.19 7.90
N VAL A 17 -8.77 7.36 7.14
CA VAL A 17 -9.32 6.30 6.28
C VAL A 17 -8.55 6.29 4.96
N TRP A 18 -7.81 5.23 4.69
CA TRP A 18 -7.13 5.02 3.42
C TRP A 18 -7.77 3.88 2.64
N LEU A 19 -7.66 3.92 1.32
CA LEU A 19 -8.12 2.85 0.43
C LEU A 19 -6.96 1.89 0.12
N ASP A 20 -7.16 0.59 0.29
CA ASP A 20 -6.19 -0.45 -0.08
C ASP A 20 -6.53 -1.01 -1.47
N ASP A 21 -6.53 -0.13 -2.45
CA ASP A 21 -6.77 -0.44 -3.86
C ASP A 21 -6.36 0.73 -4.76
N LEU A 22 -5.87 0.41 -5.96
CA LEU A 22 -5.60 1.38 -7.03
C LEU A 22 -5.66 0.69 -8.39
N SER A 23 -6.31 1.35 -9.35
CA SER A 23 -6.27 0.98 -10.76
C SER A 23 -6.42 2.23 -11.63
N ARG A 24 -5.99 2.15 -12.87
CA ARG A 24 -6.17 3.21 -13.87
C ARG A 24 -7.63 3.53 -14.09
N ASP A 25 -8.49 2.50 -14.17
CA ASP A 25 -9.94 2.69 -14.30
C ASP A 25 -10.51 3.51 -13.16
N ARG A 26 -10.09 3.24 -11.93
CA ARG A 26 -10.52 3.99 -10.74
C ARG A 26 -10.14 5.47 -10.81
N ILE A 27 -8.94 5.75 -11.34
CA ILE A 27 -8.46 7.13 -11.50
C ILE A 27 -9.21 7.83 -12.63
N GLN A 28 -9.29 7.20 -13.81
CA GLN A 28 -9.85 7.80 -15.03
C GLN A 28 -11.36 7.97 -14.98
N SER A 29 -12.09 7.06 -14.33
CA SER A 29 -13.54 7.19 -14.12
C SER A 29 -13.93 8.29 -13.12
N GLY A 30 -12.95 8.81 -12.34
CA GLY A 30 -13.21 9.74 -11.25
C GLY A 30 -13.64 9.06 -9.94
N ASN A 31 -13.70 7.73 -9.89
CA ASN A 31 -14.12 7.00 -8.69
C ASN A 31 -13.24 7.32 -7.48
N LEU A 32 -11.91 7.42 -7.63
CA LEU A 32 -11.03 7.80 -6.52
C LEU A 32 -11.40 9.19 -5.95
N ALA A 33 -11.65 10.17 -6.81
CA ALA A 33 -12.08 11.52 -6.39
C ALA A 33 -13.47 11.49 -5.71
N GLU A 34 -14.37 10.63 -6.16
CA GLU A 34 -15.67 10.41 -5.53
C GLU A 34 -15.52 9.81 -4.12
N LEU A 35 -14.66 8.82 -3.92
CA LEU A 35 -14.39 8.24 -2.61
C LEU A 35 -13.79 9.26 -1.63
N VAL A 36 -12.91 10.14 -2.11
CA VAL A 36 -12.40 11.28 -1.32
C VAL A 36 -13.56 12.21 -0.92
N ALA A 37 -14.48 12.49 -1.82
CA ALA A 37 -15.59 13.43 -1.59
C ALA A 37 -16.73 12.85 -0.74
N THR A 38 -16.91 11.52 -0.69
CA THR A 38 -18.10 10.88 -0.11
C THR A 38 -17.82 9.79 0.93
N ARG A 39 -16.59 9.25 0.98
CA ARG A 39 -16.20 8.12 1.85
C ARG A 39 -15.06 8.46 2.82
N SER A 40 -14.77 9.74 3.01
CA SER A 40 -13.68 10.21 3.88
C SER A 40 -12.30 9.60 3.56
N VAL A 41 -12.10 9.12 2.33
CA VAL A 41 -10.81 8.55 1.90
C VAL A 41 -9.79 9.67 1.78
N VAL A 42 -8.69 9.54 2.53
CA VAL A 42 -7.62 10.55 2.60
C VAL A 42 -6.24 10.01 2.24
N GLY A 43 -6.15 8.78 1.73
CA GLY A 43 -4.91 8.17 1.26
C GLY A 43 -5.16 6.85 0.54
N VAL A 44 -4.10 6.32 -0.06
CA VAL A 44 -4.13 5.08 -0.85
C VAL A 44 -2.90 4.25 -0.55
N THR A 45 -3.08 2.95 -0.33
CA THR A 45 -2.00 1.96 -0.33
C THR A 45 -2.09 1.08 -1.56
N THR A 46 -0.93 0.70 -2.10
CA THR A 46 -0.79 -0.30 -3.14
C THR A 46 0.14 -1.43 -2.69
N ASN A 47 0.12 -2.52 -3.40
CA ASN A 47 1.02 -3.65 -3.24
C ASN A 47 1.06 -4.47 -4.54
N PRO A 48 1.99 -5.43 -4.68
CA PRO A 48 2.09 -6.25 -5.90
C PRO A 48 0.79 -6.94 -6.32
N THR A 49 0.00 -7.43 -5.35
CA THR A 49 -1.27 -8.11 -5.63
C THR A 49 -2.34 -7.15 -6.19
N ILE A 50 -2.36 -5.91 -5.72
CA ILE A 50 -3.27 -4.87 -6.24
C ILE A 50 -2.95 -4.56 -7.70
N PHE A 51 -1.68 -4.32 -8.02
CA PHE A 51 -1.28 -4.06 -9.40
C PHE A 51 -1.47 -5.26 -10.33
N GLN A 52 -1.17 -6.47 -9.84
CA GLN A 52 -1.46 -7.69 -10.58
C GLN A 52 -2.96 -7.80 -10.91
N GLY A 53 -3.82 -7.55 -9.93
CA GLY A 53 -5.26 -7.55 -10.14
C GLY A 53 -5.77 -6.42 -11.04
N ALA A 54 -5.12 -5.24 -11.03
CA ALA A 54 -5.48 -4.09 -11.86
C ALA A 54 -5.10 -4.31 -13.34
N LEU A 55 -3.87 -4.76 -13.60
CA LEU A 55 -3.38 -4.99 -14.96
C LEU A 55 -4.08 -6.18 -15.64
N SER A 56 -4.51 -7.19 -14.87
CA SER A 56 -5.21 -8.37 -15.40
C SER A 56 -6.66 -8.09 -15.81
N LYS A 57 -7.18 -6.88 -15.58
CA LYS A 57 -8.60 -6.58 -15.81
C LYS A 57 -8.77 -5.39 -16.76
N GLY A 58 -9.59 -5.62 -17.79
CA GLY A 58 -10.02 -4.55 -18.69
C GLY A 58 -8.95 -4.11 -19.69
N HIS A 59 -9.17 -2.95 -20.33
CA HIS A 59 -8.38 -2.44 -21.45
C HIS A 59 -7.67 -1.10 -21.13
N ALA A 60 -7.70 -0.67 -19.87
CA ALA A 60 -7.17 0.63 -19.48
C ALA A 60 -5.66 0.79 -19.70
N TYR A 61 -4.95 -0.33 -19.80
CA TYR A 61 -3.50 -0.38 -19.97
C TYR A 61 -3.06 -0.68 -21.42
N ASP A 62 -3.94 -1.15 -22.30
CA ASP A 62 -3.62 -1.61 -23.66
C ASP A 62 -2.82 -0.62 -24.48
N ALA A 63 -3.23 0.65 -24.48
CA ALA A 63 -2.56 1.69 -25.24
C ALA A 63 -1.13 1.95 -24.76
N GLN A 64 -0.90 1.91 -23.44
CA GLN A 64 0.44 2.11 -22.86
C GLN A 64 1.31 0.88 -23.08
N VAL A 65 0.77 -0.33 -22.93
CA VAL A 65 1.49 -1.58 -23.23
C VAL A 65 1.94 -1.61 -24.69
N LYS A 66 1.07 -1.24 -25.63
CA LYS A 66 1.44 -1.13 -27.06
C LYS A 66 2.56 -0.11 -27.29
N ALA A 67 2.49 1.05 -26.65
CA ALA A 67 3.54 2.07 -26.78
C ALA A 67 4.90 1.59 -26.20
N LEU A 68 4.87 0.89 -25.05
CA LEU A 68 6.05 0.33 -24.41
C LEU A 68 6.65 -0.83 -25.25
N ALA A 69 5.81 -1.69 -25.81
CA ALA A 69 6.24 -2.75 -26.72
C ALA A 69 6.95 -2.19 -27.98
N ALA A 70 6.40 -1.12 -28.55
CA ALA A 70 7.02 -0.44 -29.70
C ALA A 70 8.38 0.20 -29.37
N GLN A 71 8.63 0.52 -28.09
CA GLN A 71 9.92 1.03 -27.58
C GLN A 71 10.89 -0.09 -27.19
N GLY A 72 10.48 -1.35 -27.26
CA GLY A 72 11.29 -2.50 -26.85
C GLY A 72 11.47 -2.63 -25.34
N ALA A 73 10.53 -2.11 -24.55
CA ALA A 73 10.56 -2.25 -23.10
C ALA A 73 10.40 -3.73 -22.69
N ASP A 74 11.19 -4.16 -21.70
CA ASP A 74 10.96 -5.43 -21.02
C ASP A 74 9.83 -5.31 -19.96
N ALA A 75 9.45 -6.43 -19.38
CA ALA A 75 8.35 -6.48 -18.40
C ALA A 75 8.64 -5.64 -17.14
N ASP A 76 9.86 -5.66 -16.62
CA ASP A 76 10.25 -4.87 -15.46
C ASP A 76 10.14 -3.36 -15.74
N ALA A 77 10.64 -2.89 -16.87
CA ALA A 77 10.53 -1.50 -17.30
C ALA A 77 9.08 -1.07 -17.55
N ALA A 78 8.28 -1.96 -18.14
CA ALA A 78 6.87 -1.70 -18.40
C ALA A 78 6.07 -1.57 -17.08
N ILE A 79 6.20 -2.52 -16.15
CA ILE A 79 5.55 -2.49 -14.85
C ILE A 79 5.95 -1.24 -14.09
N ARG A 80 7.25 -0.92 -14.04
CA ARG A 80 7.75 0.29 -13.39
C ARG A 80 7.08 1.54 -13.97
N THR A 81 7.01 1.66 -15.29
CA THR A 81 6.40 2.83 -15.94
C THR A 81 4.91 2.91 -15.65
N ILE A 82 4.18 1.83 -15.81
CA ILE A 82 2.73 1.77 -15.59
C ILE A 82 2.38 2.11 -14.15
N THR A 83 3.04 1.48 -13.18
CA THR A 83 2.72 1.66 -11.76
C THR A 83 3.10 3.05 -11.26
N THR A 84 4.24 3.62 -11.70
CA THR A 84 4.63 4.97 -11.32
C THR A 84 3.73 6.04 -11.94
N ASP A 85 3.21 5.83 -13.14
CA ASP A 85 2.25 6.74 -13.77
C ASP A 85 0.89 6.74 -13.04
N ASP A 86 0.39 5.57 -12.65
CA ASP A 86 -0.86 5.46 -11.89
C ASP A 86 -0.71 6.06 -10.49
N VAL A 87 0.40 5.79 -9.81
CA VAL A 87 0.67 6.36 -8.49
C VAL A 87 0.82 7.88 -8.56
N ARG A 88 1.50 8.42 -9.59
CA ARG A 88 1.60 9.86 -9.82
C ARG A 88 0.22 10.49 -10.01
N SER A 89 -0.61 9.86 -10.83
CA SER A 89 -1.98 10.33 -11.09
C SER A 89 -2.84 10.29 -9.82
N ALA A 90 -2.72 9.25 -9.01
CA ALA A 90 -3.40 9.16 -7.70
C ALA A 90 -2.89 10.23 -6.72
N CYS A 91 -1.57 10.51 -6.70
CA CYS A 91 -1.01 11.62 -5.93
C CYS A 91 -1.62 12.97 -6.34
N ASP A 92 -1.84 13.19 -7.63
CA ASP A 92 -2.45 14.42 -8.15
C ASP A 92 -3.92 14.53 -7.72
N VAL A 93 -4.70 13.45 -7.74
CA VAL A 93 -6.08 13.41 -7.21
C VAL A 93 -6.12 13.80 -5.73
N LEU A 94 -5.15 13.30 -4.94
CA LEU A 94 -5.09 13.52 -3.49
C LEU A 94 -4.35 14.81 -3.08
N ALA A 95 -3.83 15.60 -4.03
CA ALA A 95 -3.04 16.79 -3.73
C ALA A 95 -3.80 17.84 -2.89
N GLY A 96 -5.11 17.95 -3.06
CA GLY A 96 -5.97 18.83 -2.25
C GLY A 96 -6.00 18.41 -0.78
N VAL A 97 -6.15 17.11 -0.52
CA VAL A 97 -6.13 16.51 0.83
C VAL A 97 -4.74 16.70 1.47
N TYR A 98 -3.68 16.43 0.71
CA TYR A 98 -2.30 16.65 1.17
C TYR A 98 -2.08 18.09 1.65
N LYS A 99 -2.50 19.05 0.86
CA LYS A 99 -2.36 20.48 1.19
C LYS A 99 -3.19 20.87 2.42
N SER A 100 -4.45 20.44 2.48
CA SER A 100 -5.35 20.81 3.59
C SER A 100 -5.00 20.14 4.91
N SER A 101 -4.36 18.96 4.89
CA SER A 101 -3.90 18.23 6.08
C SER A 101 -2.50 18.66 6.55
N GLY A 102 -1.87 19.63 5.91
CA GLY A 102 -0.48 20.00 6.22
C GLY A 102 0.52 18.87 5.93
N GLY A 103 0.23 18.01 4.97
CA GLY A 103 1.09 16.90 4.55
C GLY A 103 0.91 15.61 5.35
N VAL A 104 0.02 15.56 6.32
CA VAL A 104 -0.24 14.36 7.13
C VAL A 104 -0.94 13.28 6.31
N ASP A 105 -1.97 13.65 5.57
CA ASP A 105 -2.76 12.77 4.70
C ASP A 105 -2.67 13.22 3.22
N GLY A 106 -3.50 12.67 2.36
CA GLY A 106 -3.39 12.84 0.91
C GLY A 106 -2.24 12.02 0.32
N ARG A 107 -1.86 10.94 1.00
CA ARG A 107 -0.69 10.13 0.68
C ARG A 107 -1.02 8.94 -0.20
N VAL A 108 -0.09 8.60 -1.09
CA VAL A 108 -0.15 7.39 -1.92
C VAL A 108 1.13 6.60 -1.74
N SER A 109 1.02 5.29 -1.53
CA SER A 109 2.19 4.41 -1.36
C SER A 109 2.47 3.61 -2.64
N ILE A 110 3.74 3.50 -3.02
CA ILE A 110 4.26 2.53 -4.00
C ILE A 110 5.29 1.63 -3.31
N GLU A 111 5.18 0.33 -3.52
CA GLU A 111 6.07 -0.66 -2.89
C GLU A 111 7.28 -0.94 -3.77
N VAL A 112 8.45 -1.09 -3.14
CA VAL A 112 9.64 -1.61 -3.80
C VAL A 112 9.41 -3.04 -4.28
N ASP A 113 10.18 -3.50 -5.26
CA ASP A 113 10.13 -4.86 -5.77
C ASP A 113 10.32 -5.88 -4.64
N PRO A 114 9.37 -6.80 -4.42
CA PRO A 114 9.45 -7.75 -3.33
C PRO A 114 10.65 -8.71 -3.43
N ARG A 115 11.21 -8.92 -4.63
CA ARG A 115 12.46 -9.70 -4.83
C ARG A 115 13.67 -9.09 -4.11
N PHE A 116 13.59 -7.83 -3.68
CA PHE A 116 14.64 -7.13 -2.92
C PHE A 116 14.37 -7.09 -1.42
N ALA A 117 13.34 -7.75 -0.92
CA ALA A 117 12.95 -7.73 0.49
C ALA A 117 14.08 -8.12 1.47
N PHE A 118 15.07 -8.90 0.99
CA PHE A 118 16.24 -9.32 1.77
C PHE A 118 17.57 -8.71 1.28
N ASP A 119 17.50 -7.69 0.40
CA ASP A 119 18.67 -6.98 -0.15
C ASP A 119 18.53 -5.48 0.13
N ALA A 120 19.21 -5.02 1.17
CA ALA A 120 19.12 -3.63 1.62
C ALA A 120 19.62 -2.62 0.57
N GLU A 121 20.70 -2.95 -0.16
CA GLU A 121 21.30 -2.03 -1.15
C GLU A 121 20.37 -1.83 -2.35
N LYS A 122 19.80 -2.92 -2.89
CA LYS A 122 18.86 -2.84 -4.00
C LYS A 122 17.56 -2.16 -3.58
N THR A 123 17.06 -2.43 -2.36
CA THR A 123 15.90 -1.75 -1.80
C THR A 123 16.10 -0.23 -1.74
N VAL A 124 17.25 0.24 -1.23
CA VAL A 124 17.57 1.67 -1.17
C VAL A 124 17.66 2.29 -2.55
N ALA A 125 18.38 1.63 -3.48
CA ALA A 125 18.55 2.12 -4.85
C ALA A 125 17.19 2.28 -5.55
N GLN A 126 16.33 1.28 -5.47
CA GLN A 126 15.01 1.34 -6.07
C GLN A 126 14.07 2.33 -5.37
N ALA A 127 14.11 2.44 -4.06
CA ALA A 127 13.33 3.43 -3.31
C ALA A 127 13.62 4.85 -3.77
N ILE A 128 14.91 5.19 -3.95
CA ILE A 128 15.34 6.50 -4.46
C ILE A 128 14.91 6.70 -5.94
N ASP A 129 14.99 5.66 -6.74
CA ASP A 129 14.56 5.70 -8.15
C ASP A 129 13.04 5.93 -8.27
N LEU A 130 12.22 5.19 -7.51
CA LEU A 130 10.76 5.37 -7.48
C LEU A 130 10.37 6.76 -6.99
N TRP A 131 11.03 7.25 -5.93
CA TRP A 131 10.80 8.59 -5.41
C TRP A 131 11.03 9.68 -6.46
N LYS A 132 12.15 9.60 -7.17
CA LYS A 132 12.50 10.54 -8.25
C LYS A 132 11.57 10.42 -9.45
N THR A 133 11.15 9.17 -9.79
CA THR A 133 10.31 8.91 -10.96
C THR A 133 8.89 9.40 -10.76
N VAL A 134 8.29 9.15 -9.62
CA VAL A 134 6.94 9.64 -9.31
C VAL A 134 6.94 11.15 -9.13
N ASP A 135 7.95 11.72 -8.48
CA ASP A 135 8.16 13.15 -8.28
C ASP A 135 6.91 13.86 -7.71
N ARG A 136 6.40 13.36 -6.60
CA ARG A 136 5.27 13.96 -5.88
C ARG A 136 5.55 14.01 -4.38
N PRO A 137 5.31 15.15 -3.71
CA PRO A 137 5.61 15.33 -2.28
C PRO A 137 4.75 14.47 -1.35
N ASN A 138 3.62 13.99 -1.84
CA ASN A 138 2.68 13.14 -1.10
C ASN A 138 2.88 11.63 -1.36
N LEU A 139 3.98 11.25 -2.00
CA LEU A 139 4.37 9.85 -2.16
C LEU A 139 4.88 9.27 -0.84
N PHE A 140 4.61 8.00 -0.60
CA PHE A 140 5.34 7.12 0.30
C PHE A 140 6.00 5.99 -0.47
N ILE A 141 7.27 5.73 -0.20
CA ILE A 141 7.91 4.49 -0.64
C ILE A 141 7.61 3.40 0.39
N LYS A 142 7.04 2.28 -0.06
CA LYS A 142 6.67 1.18 0.82
C LYS A 142 7.77 0.14 0.84
N ILE A 143 8.25 -0.23 2.05
CA ILE A 143 9.42 -1.09 2.27
C ILE A 143 9.06 -2.16 3.30
N PRO A 144 9.29 -3.47 3.02
CA PRO A 144 9.07 -4.54 3.98
C PRO A 144 9.97 -4.44 5.22
N ALA A 145 9.41 -4.74 6.37
CA ALA A 145 10.09 -4.72 7.67
C ALA A 145 10.91 -6.00 7.95
N THR A 146 11.55 -6.58 6.94
CA THR A 146 12.50 -7.68 7.12
C THR A 146 13.74 -7.20 7.89
N GLU A 147 14.56 -8.10 8.37
CA GLU A 147 15.83 -7.70 9.02
C GLU A 147 16.73 -6.90 8.08
N ALA A 148 16.79 -7.26 6.80
CA ALA A 148 17.50 -6.49 5.77
C ALA A 148 16.76 -5.18 5.40
N GLY A 149 15.45 -5.12 5.55
CA GLY A 149 14.64 -3.94 5.33
C GLY A 149 14.88 -2.82 6.35
N LEU A 150 15.19 -3.15 7.61
CA LEU A 150 15.40 -2.15 8.66
C LEU A 150 16.52 -1.16 8.33
N PRO A 151 17.75 -1.56 7.94
CA PRO A 151 18.78 -0.62 7.51
C PRO A 151 18.39 0.14 6.23
N ALA A 152 17.65 -0.47 5.31
CA ALA A 152 17.15 0.21 4.12
C ALA A 152 16.15 1.33 4.47
N ILE A 153 15.21 1.07 5.38
CA ILE A 153 14.27 2.08 5.91
C ILE A 153 15.04 3.27 6.49
N THR A 154 16.04 3.00 7.34
CA THR A 154 16.90 4.05 7.92
C THR A 154 17.60 4.87 6.84
N ALA A 155 18.16 4.23 5.82
CA ALA A 155 18.88 4.91 4.74
C ALA A 155 17.95 5.78 3.88
N VAL A 156 16.78 5.25 3.51
CA VAL A 156 15.80 5.98 2.69
C VAL A 156 15.23 7.20 3.42
N ILE A 157 14.94 7.06 4.72
CA ILE A 157 14.50 8.19 5.57
C ILE A 157 15.63 9.24 5.68
N ALA A 158 16.89 8.79 5.78
CA ALA A 158 18.05 9.69 5.85
C ALA A 158 18.22 10.56 4.59
N GLU A 159 17.69 10.13 3.44
CA GLU A 159 17.61 10.89 2.18
C GLU A 159 16.40 11.84 2.11
N GLY A 160 15.67 12.04 3.21
CA GLY A 160 14.51 12.92 3.25
C GLY A 160 13.24 12.33 2.63
N ILE A 161 13.21 11.02 2.35
CA ILE A 161 12.11 10.31 1.70
C ILE A 161 11.12 9.78 2.73
N SER A 162 9.83 10.00 2.50
CA SER A 162 8.74 9.46 3.34
C SER A 162 8.53 7.97 3.08
N VAL A 163 8.38 7.16 4.14
CA VAL A 163 8.33 5.70 4.04
C VAL A 163 7.08 5.12 4.72
N ASN A 164 6.40 4.21 4.00
CA ASN A 164 5.42 3.28 4.56
C ASN A 164 6.12 1.94 4.83
N VAL A 165 6.35 1.62 6.11
CA VAL A 165 6.98 0.34 6.47
C VAL A 165 5.91 -0.74 6.51
N THR A 166 6.09 -1.84 5.77
CA THR A 166 5.06 -2.88 5.62
C THR A 166 5.50 -4.26 6.12
N LEU A 167 4.56 -5.21 6.15
CA LEU A 167 4.77 -6.58 6.62
C LEU A 167 5.24 -6.65 8.09
N ILE A 168 4.64 -5.82 8.93
CA ILE A 168 4.87 -5.86 10.37
C ILE A 168 3.80 -6.74 11.00
N PHE A 169 4.21 -7.82 11.66
CA PHE A 169 3.29 -8.77 12.30
C PHE A 169 3.47 -8.85 13.81
N SER A 170 4.63 -8.50 14.34
CA SER A 170 4.91 -8.58 15.78
C SER A 170 5.22 -7.22 16.39
N VAL A 171 4.90 -7.08 17.67
CA VAL A 171 5.25 -5.91 18.48
C VAL A 171 6.77 -5.73 18.58
N ALA A 172 7.53 -6.83 18.62
CA ALA A 172 8.98 -6.80 18.65
C ALA A 172 9.55 -6.19 17.35
N ARG A 173 9.06 -6.63 16.18
CA ARG A 173 9.45 -6.06 14.88
C ARG A 173 9.04 -4.57 14.79
N TYR A 174 7.87 -4.22 15.31
CA TYR A 174 7.41 -2.85 15.30
C TYR A 174 8.33 -1.91 16.12
N ARG A 175 8.84 -2.34 17.28
CA ARG A 175 9.86 -1.59 18.02
C ARG A 175 11.12 -1.33 17.19
N SER A 176 11.60 -2.35 16.47
CA SER A 176 12.75 -2.21 15.57
C SER A 176 12.46 -1.21 14.44
N VAL A 177 11.25 -1.22 13.88
CA VAL A 177 10.79 -0.29 12.85
C VAL A 177 10.78 1.15 13.37
N MET A 178 10.23 1.39 14.55
CA MET A 178 10.25 2.72 15.18
C MET A 178 11.69 3.20 15.42
N GLY A 179 12.58 2.31 15.86
CA GLY A 179 14.01 2.59 16.00
C GLY A 179 14.66 2.99 14.68
N ALA A 180 14.42 2.22 13.61
CA ALA A 180 14.94 2.52 12.27
C ALA A 180 14.46 3.88 11.74
N TYR A 181 13.20 4.23 11.98
CA TYR A 181 12.65 5.54 11.65
C TYR A 181 13.35 6.68 12.39
N LEU A 182 13.50 6.57 13.71
CA LEU A 182 14.16 7.60 14.53
C LEU A 182 15.64 7.76 14.16
N ASP A 183 16.33 6.68 13.83
CA ASP A 183 17.72 6.69 13.35
C ASP A 183 17.83 7.38 11.98
N GLY A 184 16.89 7.09 11.07
CA GLY A 184 16.79 7.77 9.78
C GLY A 184 16.57 9.26 9.93
N LEU A 185 15.66 9.70 10.81
CA LEU A 185 15.42 11.11 11.08
C LEU A 185 16.66 11.83 11.65
N ARG A 186 17.42 11.18 12.55
CA ARG A 186 18.69 11.75 13.06
C ARG A 186 19.69 11.98 11.94
N LYS A 187 19.82 11.02 11.02
CA LYS A 187 20.71 11.13 9.85
C LYS A 187 20.21 12.20 8.88
N ALA A 188 18.91 12.24 8.57
CA ALA A 188 18.31 13.26 7.73
C ALA A 188 18.55 14.68 8.27
N LYS A 189 18.37 14.87 9.60
CA LYS A 189 18.70 16.15 10.27
C LYS A 189 20.17 16.53 10.08
N SER A 190 21.08 15.58 10.27
CA SER A 190 22.53 15.80 10.11
C SER A 190 22.90 16.13 8.66
N ALA A 191 22.15 15.62 7.68
CA ALA A 191 22.31 15.91 6.26
C ALA A 191 21.63 17.24 5.84
N GLY A 192 20.91 17.91 6.74
CA GLY A 192 20.27 19.21 6.48
C GLY A 192 18.86 19.14 5.90
N TYR A 193 18.23 17.97 5.91
CA TYR A 193 16.83 17.83 5.47
C TYR A 193 15.85 18.45 6.48
N ASP A 194 14.77 18.99 5.96
CA ASP A 194 13.64 19.50 6.74
C ASP A 194 12.79 18.33 7.25
N LEU A 195 12.89 18.04 8.55
CA LEU A 195 12.20 16.91 9.17
C LEU A 195 10.67 17.04 9.12
N ALA A 196 10.13 18.27 9.01
CA ALA A 196 8.69 18.48 8.89
C ALA A 196 8.10 17.93 7.58
N LYS A 197 8.93 17.69 6.57
CA LYS A 197 8.52 17.11 5.29
C LYS A 197 8.60 15.59 5.25
N ILE A 198 9.27 14.97 6.22
CA ILE A 198 9.45 13.53 6.30
C ILE A 198 8.34 12.95 7.16
N HIS A 199 7.54 12.06 6.56
CA HIS A 199 6.47 11.36 7.25
C HIS A 199 6.69 9.84 7.16
N SER A 200 6.13 9.11 8.10
CA SER A 200 6.13 7.66 8.03
C SER A 200 4.85 7.07 8.61
N VAL A 201 4.47 5.93 8.08
CA VAL A 201 3.45 5.04 8.64
C VAL A 201 4.03 3.64 8.78
N ALA A 202 3.55 2.89 9.76
CA ALA A 202 3.95 1.52 10.02
C ALA A 202 2.74 0.60 9.79
N SER A 203 2.74 -0.12 8.68
CA SER A 203 1.68 -1.04 8.29
C SER A 203 1.73 -2.32 9.11
N PHE A 204 0.95 -2.34 10.18
CA PHE A 204 0.79 -3.44 11.11
C PHE A 204 -0.37 -4.33 10.66
N PHE A 205 -0.07 -5.58 10.37
CA PHE A 205 -1.02 -6.51 9.74
C PHE A 205 -1.92 -7.17 10.79
N VAL A 206 -3.23 -7.17 10.56
CA VAL A 206 -4.22 -7.59 11.56
C VAL A 206 -4.86 -8.93 11.23
N SER A 207 -5.64 -9.06 10.15
CA SER A 207 -6.42 -10.27 9.89
C SER A 207 -5.58 -11.52 9.65
N ARG A 208 -4.36 -11.38 9.12
CA ARG A 208 -3.47 -12.54 8.91
C ARG A 208 -3.03 -13.17 10.22
N VAL A 209 -2.88 -12.36 11.28
CA VAL A 209 -2.56 -12.86 12.64
C VAL A 209 -3.67 -13.75 13.16
N ASP A 210 -4.93 -13.30 13.06
CA ASP A 210 -6.08 -14.14 13.43
C ASP A 210 -6.14 -15.41 12.59
N THR A 211 -5.96 -15.31 11.26
CA THR A 211 -6.02 -16.47 10.38
C THR A 211 -5.02 -17.56 10.76
N GLU A 212 -3.77 -17.20 11.03
CA GLU A 212 -2.74 -18.18 11.39
C GLU A 212 -2.94 -18.72 12.81
N ILE A 213 -3.29 -17.86 13.76
CA ILE A 213 -3.53 -18.28 15.15
C ILE A 213 -4.78 -19.14 15.25
N ASP A 214 -5.87 -18.78 14.60
CA ASP A 214 -7.13 -19.55 14.59
C ASP A 214 -6.90 -20.97 14.05
N LYS A 215 -6.15 -21.11 12.97
CA LYS A 215 -5.72 -22.41 12.42
C LYS A 215 -5.00 -23.27 13.47
N ARG A 216 -4.10 -22.67 14.27
CA ARG A 216 -3.40 -23.39 15.35
C ARG A 216 -4.32 -23.74 16.50
N LEU A 217 -5.20 -22.85 16.89
CA LEU A 217 -6.21 -23.07 17.93
C LEU A 217 -7.17 -24.21 17.56
N GLU A 218 -7.59 -24.26 16.30
CA GLU A 218 -8.40 -25.35 15.76
C GLU A 218 -7.66 -26.70 15.76
N ALA A 219 -6.37 -26.69 15.47
CA ALA A 219 -5.54 -27.89 15.56
C ALA A 219 -5.35 -28.38 16.99
N ILE A 220 -5.29 -27.48 17.98
CA ILE A 220 -5.26 -27.84 19.41
C ILE A 220 -6.63 -28.41 19.84
N GLY A 221 -7.73 -27.81 19.44
CA GLY A 221 -9.08 -28.33 19.58
C GLY A 221 -9.66 -28.34 20.99
N SER A 222 -8.96 -27.85 22.03
CA SER A 222 -9.53 -27.75 23.37
C SER A 222 -10.57 -26.61 23.43
N GLU A 223 -11.49 -26.68 24.37
CA GLU A 223 -12.51 -25.65 24.55
C GLU A 223 -11.88 -24.27 24.84
N GLU A 224 -10.83 -24.24 25.67
CA GLU A 224 -10.09 -23.04 26.01
C GLU A 224 -9.38 -22.45 24.78
N ALA A 225 -8.81 -23.30 23.91
CA ALA A 225 -8.16 -22.86 22.67
C ALA A 225 -9.20 -22.27 21.70
N LEU A 226 -10.30 -23.00 21.46
CA LEU A 226 -11.34 -22.55 20.54
C LEU A 226 -12.03 -21.23 20.99
N ALA A 227 -12.11 -20.99 22.31
CA ALA A 227 -12.64 -19.75 22.87
C ALA A 227 -11.74 -18.51 22.62
N LEU A 228 -10.49 -18.70 22.14
CA LEU A 228 -9.56 -17.60 21.83
C LEU A 228 -9.59 -17.19 20.36
N ARG A 229 -10.30 -17.89 19.47
CA ARG A 229 -10.37 -17.56 18.06
C ARG A 229 -10.92 -16.14 17.85
N GLY A 230 -10.36 -15.45 16.83
CA GLY A 230 -10.74 -14.09 16.45
C GLY A 230 -10.35 -12.99 17.43
N LYS A 231 -9.46 -13.29 18.41
CA LYS A 231 -9.04 -12.32 19.43
C LYS A 231 -7.61 -11.82 19.26
N ALA A 232 -6.77 -12.58 18.57
CA ALA A 232 -5.33 -12.33 18.51
C ALA A 232 -4.99 -11.09 17.68
N GLY A 233 -5.64 -10.89 16.53
CA GLY A 233 -5.35 -9.78 15.63
C GLY A 233 -5.61 -8.42 16.26
N VAL A 234 -6.77 -8.25 16.88
CA VAL A 234 -7.12 -7.03 17.61
C VAL A 234 -6.21 -6.82 18.82
N ALA A 235 -5.96 -7.87 19.61
CA ALA A 235 -5.07 -7.79 20.78
C ALA A 235 -3.64 -7.41 20.37
N ASN A 236 -3.10 -7.98 19.29
CA ASN A 236 -1.78 -7.64 18.76
C ASN A 236 -1.67 -6.17 18.34
N ALA A 237 -2.68 -5.66 17.63
CA ALA A 237 -2.74 -4.25 17.23
C ALA A 237 -2.85 -3.31 18.44
N ARG A 238 -3.62 -3.67 19.48
CA ARG A 238 -3.72 -2.91 20.73
C ARG A 238 -2.38 -2.84 21.49
N LEU A 239 -1.63 -3.94 21.51
CA LEU A 239 -0.27 -3.96 22.06
C LEU A 239 0.68 -3.08 21.24
N ALA A 240 0.60 -3.13 19.90
CA ALA A 240 1.40 -2.27 19.03
C ALA A 240 1.08 -0.79 19.27
N TYR A 241 -0.19 -0.43 19.48
CA TYR A 241 -0.54 0.95 19.79
C TYR A 241 0.01 1.41 21.16
N ALA A 242 0.06 0.54 22.15
CA ALA A 242 0.70 0.85 23.43
C ALA A 242 2.21 1.15 23.27
N GLU A 243 2.90 0.41 22.42
CA GLU A 243 4.31 0.70 22.08
C GLU A 243 4.47 2.04 21.33
N TYR A 244 3.54 2.33 20.41
CA TYR A 244 3.49 3.64 19.76
C TYR A 244 3.38 4.78 20.77
N GLN A 245 2.51 4.65 21.78
CA GLN A 245 2.37 5.64 22.83
C GLN A 245 3.65 5.78 23.66
N ASP A 246 4.30 4.67 23.97
CA ASP A 246 5.57 4.67 24.72
C ASP A 246 6.70 5.45 24.00
N VAL A 247 6.70 5.42 22.66
CA VAL A 247 7.73 6.09 21.85
C VAL A 247 7.33 7.51 21.43
N PHE A 248 6.11 7.72 20.96
CA PHE A 248 5.69 8.94 20.26
C PHE A 248 4.68 9.80 21.03
N ASP A 249 4.07 9.29 22.09
CA ASP A 249 2.95 10.00 22.78
C ASP A 249 3.19 10.20 24.28
N GLY A 250 4.43 10.42 24.67
CA GLY A 250 4.79 10.80 26.04
C GLY A 250 5.04 9.64 27.00
N GLY A 251 5.19 8.40 26.50
CA GLY A 251 5.50 7.22 27.29
C GLY A 251 6.98 7.11 27.70
N ARG A 252 7.38 5.93 28.19
CA ARG A 252 8.69 5.68 28.80
C ARG A 252 9.89 5.87 27.86
N HIS A 253 9.70 5.69 26.57
CA HIS A 253 10.77 5.74 25.56
C HIS A 253 10.70 6.97 24.65
N THR A 254 9.95 8.00 25.06
CA THR A 254 9.69 9.19 24.24
C THR A 254 10.86 10.18 24.12
N SER A 255 11.93 10.05 24.92
CA SER A 255 13.00 11.07 24.97
C SER A 255 13.67 11.35 23.63
N THR A 256 13.95 10.32 22.83
CA THR A 256 14.55 10.48 21.49
C THR A 256 13.61 11.20 20.54
N TYR A 257 12.35 10.80 20.51
CA TYR A 257 11.34 11.46 19.66
C TYR A 257 11.07 12.90 20.12
N ALA A 258 10.98 13.16 21.41
CA ALA A 258 10.75 14.50 21.93
C ALA A 258 11.84 15.50 21.46
N HIS A 259 13.11 15.08 21.44
CA HIS A 259 14.19 15.89 20.89
C HIS A 259 14.01 16.13 19.37
N LEU A 260 13.70 15.11 18.59
CA LEU A 260 13.48 15.25 17.14
C LEU A 260 12.22 16.06 16.82
N SER A 261 11.16 15.88 17.58
CA SER A 261 9.89 16.62 17.45
C SER A 261 10.11 18.13 17.72
N SER A 262 10.98 18.50 18.66
CA SER A 262 11.29 19.91 18.93
C SER A 262 11.96 20.63 17.76
N VAL A 263 12.43 19.89 16.75
CA VAL A 263 13.02 20.39 15.51
C VAL A 263 12.21 20.00 14.27
N GLY A 264 10.92 19.70 14.45
CA GLY A 264 9.96 19.53 13.39
C GLY A 264 9.67 18.10 12.95
N ALA A 265 10.27 17.07 13.58
CA ALA A 265 10.01 15.69 13.18
C ALA A 265 8.57 15.25 13.45
N ASN A 266 8.00 14.53 12.49
CA ASN A 266 6.70 13.90 12.63
C ASN A 266 6.80 12.55 13.35
N ARG A 267 5.69 12.11 13.96
CA ARG A 267 5.57 10.74 14.49
C ARG A 267 5.37 9.73 13.37
N GLN A 268 5.83 8.49 13.57
CA GLN A 268 5.45 7.39 12.70
C GLN A 268 4.10 6.86 13.16
N ARG A 269 3.04 7.06 12.36
CA ARG A 269 1.69 6.63 12.74
C ARG A 269 1.52 5.12 12.54
N PRO A 270 0.89 4.39 13.47
CA PRO A 270 0.45 3.03 13.19
C PRO A 270 -0.57 3.05 12.05
N LEU A 271 -0.43 2.13 11.11
CA LEU A 271 -1.37 1.89 10.04
C LEU A 271 -1.86 0.44 10.16
N TRP A 272 -3.16 0.28 10.38
CA TRP A 272 -3.78 -1.04 10.39
C TRP A 272 -3.96 -1.51 8.96
N ALA A 273 -3.25 -2.58 8.61
CA ALA A 273 -3.24 -3.18 7.29
C ALA A 273 -3.86 -4.59 7.34
N SER A 274 -4.28 -5.10 6.18
CA SER A 274 -4.99 -6.38 6.10
C SER A 274 -6.21 -6.41 7.01
N THR A 275 -7.08 -5.40 6.87
CA THR A 275 -8.24 -5.18 7.74
C THR A 275 -9.54 -5.76 7.18
N GLY A 276 -9.49 -6.38 6.00
CA GLY A 276 -10.60 -7.20 5.50
C GLY A 276 -10.72 -8.51 6.27
N VAL A 277 -11.92 -8.77 6.80
CA VAL A 277 -12.24 -9.99 7.56
C VAL A 277 -12.25 -11.20 6.61
N LYS A 278 -11.64 -12.31 7.02
CA LYS A 278 -11.53 -13.55 6.24
C LYS A 278 -12.52 -14.63 6.69
N ASN A 279 -12.73 -14.75 7.99
CA ASN A 279 -13.67 -15.69 8.56
C ASN A 279 -15.09 -15.10 8.54
N PRO A 280 -16.06 -15.74 7.88
CA PRO A 280 -17.44 -15.23 7.78
C PRO A 280 -18.20 -15.22 9.12
N ASP A 281 -17.69 -15.91 10.15
CA ASP A 281 -18.29 -15.90 11.49
C ASP A 281 -17.97 -14.62 12.27
N TYR A 282 -17.02 -13.81 11.80
CA TYR A 282 -16.64 -12.54 12.43
C TYR A 282 -17.34 -11.37 11.73
N SER A 283 -17.61 -10.30 12.50
CA SER A 283 -18.14 -9.06 11.92
C SER A 283 -17.22 -8.57 10.80
N ASP A 284 -17.76 -8.25 9.65
CA ASP A 284 -17.02 -7.76 8.49
C ASP A 284 -16.38 -6.37 8.70
N THR A 285 -16.75 -5.67 9.78
CA THR A 285 -16.17 -4.40 10.24
C THR A 285 -15.22 -4.55 11.43
N LEU A 286 -14.94 -5.78 11.91
CA LEU A 286 -14.22 -6.07 13.16
C LEU A 286 -12.91 -5.28 13.29
N TYR A 287 -12.04 -5.34 12.29
CA TYR A 287 -10.71 -4.72 12.35
C TYR A 287 -10.72 -3.20 12.08
N VAL A 288 -11.90 -2.61 11.96
CA VAL A 288 -12.10 -1.16 11.92
C VAL A 288 -12.69 -0.68 13.23
N THR A 289 -13.83 -1.25 13.63
CA THR A 289 -14.58 -0.79 14.81
C THR A 289 -13.87 -1.07 16.14
N GLU A 290 -13.05 -2.12 16.21
CA GLU A 290 -12.26 -2.48 17.40
C GLU A 290 -10.86 -1.84 17.43
N LEU A 291 -10.47 -1.10 16.38
CA LEU A 291 -9.15 -0.47 16.26
C LEU A 291 -9.22 1.05 16.04
N VAL A 292 -10.22 1.69 16.60
CA VAL A 292 -10.37 3.15 16.56
C VAL A 292 -9.45 3.79 17.61
N ALA A 293 -8.46 4.57 17.15
CA ALA A 293 -7.55 5.31 18.02
C ALA A 293 -7.02 6.57 17.33
N PRO A 294 -6.69 7.63 18.09
CA PRO A 294 -6.14 8.84 17.51
C PRO A 294 -4.76 8.61 16.88
N ASN A 295 -4.47 9.38 15.84
CA ASN A 295 -3.20 9.33 15.10
C ASN A 295 -2.91 7.97 14.47
N THR A 296 -3.94 7.22 14.10
CA THR A 296 -3.83 5.98 13.35
C THR A 296 -4.30 6.14 11.91
N VAL A 297 -3.90 5.21 11.07
CA VAL A 297 -4.43 5.01 9.73
C VAL A 297 -5.08 3.64 9.69
N ASN A 298 -6.18 3.48 8.99
CA ASN A 298 -6.72 2.18 8.61
C ASN A 298 -6.83 2.13 7.09
N THR A 299 -6.13 1.20 6.44
CA THR A 299 -6.23 1.03 5.00
C THR A 299 -7.18 -0.12 4.69
N LEU A 300 -8.28 0.23 4.04
CA LEU A 300 -9.46 -0.62 3.88
C LEU A 300 -9.57 -1.11 2.43
N PRO A 301 -9.71 -2.41 2.21
CA PRO A 301 -10.27 -2.88 0.95
C PRO A 301 -11.64 -2.25 0.71
N GLU A 302 -12.01 -1.99 -0.54
CA GLU A 302 -13.28 -1.32 -0.87
C GLU A 302 -14.50 -2.01 -0.23
N LYS A 303 -14.54 -3.35 -0.25
CA LYS A 303 -15.62 -4.11 0.41
C LYS A 303 -15.75 -3.77 1.91
N THR A 304 -14.63 -3.63 2.61
CA THR A 304 -14.63 -3.28 4.03
C THR A 304 -15.00 -1.81 4.23
N LEU A 305 -14.54 -0.92 3.35
CA LEU A 305 -14.93 0.49 3.36
C LEU A 305 -16.44 0.66 3.24
N GLU A 306 -17.07 -0.04 2.29
CA GLU A 306 -18.52 0.01 2.10
C GLU A 306 -19.29 -0.66 3.24
N ALA A 307 -18.79 -1.74 3.82
CA ALA A 307 -19.40 -2.34 5.02
C ALA A 307 -19.41 -1.37 6.21
N VAL A 308 -18.30 -0.66 6.45
CA VAL A 308 -18.24 0.37 7.49
C VAL A 308 -19.18 1.53 7.16
N ALA A 309 -19.24 1.95 5.90
CA ALA A 309 -20.14 3.01 5.45
C ALA A 309 -21.62 2.65 5.67
N ASP A 310 -21.98 1.40 5.49
CA ASP A 310 -23.36 0.90 5.61
C ASP A 310 -23.78 0.68 7.07
N HIS A 311 -22.97 -0.04 7.85
CA HIS A 311 -23.36 -0.49 9.19
C HIS A 311 -22.24 -0.43 10.25
N GLY A 312 -21.12 0.27 10.00
CA GLY A 312 -20.04 0.40 10.98
C GLY A 312 -20.44 1.22 12.21
N GLU A 313 -20.42 0.62 13.39
CA GLU A 313 -20.70 1.31 14.66
C GLU A 313 -19.41 1.91 15.25
N ILE A 314 -19.22 3.21 15.10
CA ILE A 314 -18.06 3.92 15.63
C ILE A 314 -18.35 4.42 17.06
N ARG A 315 -17.76 3.73 18.04
CA ARG A 315 -18.00 3.97 19.49
C ARG A 315 -16.94 4.90 20.13
N GLY A 316 -16.15 5.61 19.31
CA GLY A 316 -15.00 6.38 19.77
C GLY A 316 -13.75 5.50 19.93
N ASP A 317 -12.83 5.90 20.80
CA ASP A 317 -11.55 5.19 21.03
C ASP A 317 -11.78 3.80 21.63
N THR A 318 -11.35 2.75 20.92
CA THR A 318 -11.50 1.34 21.35
C THR A 318 -10.16 0.67 21.66
N VAL A 319 -9.07 1.46 21.69
CA VAL A 319 -7.70 0.93 21.81
C VAL A 319 -6.98 1.43 23.06
N ARG A 320 -7.09 2.72 23.39
CA ARG A 320 -6.40 3.27 24.56
C ARG A 320 -6.86 2.57 25.85
N GLY A 321 -5.88 2.25 26.69
CA GLY A 321 -6.15 1.61 28.00
C GLY A 321 -6.42 0.10 27.94
N THR A 322 -6.42 -0.53 26.77
CA THR A 322 -6.72 -1.96 26.58
C THR A 322 -5.48 -2.86 26.55
N ALA A 323 -4.28 -2.31 26.76
CA ALA A 323 -3.03 -3.07 26.67
C ALA A 323 -2.94 -4.26 27.66
N ALA A 324 -3.50 -4.10 28.87
CA ALA A 324 -3.51 -5.17 29.86
C ALA A 324 -4.39 -6.35 29.42
N GLU A 325 -5.60 -6.05 28.92
CA GLU A 325 -6.52 -7.06 28.39
C GLU A 325 -5.94 -7.75 27.14
N ALA A 326 -5.30 -6.98 26.25
CA ALA A 326 -4.63 -7.51 25.07
C ALA A 326 -3.48 -8.44 25.47
N LYS A 327 -2.71 -8.10 26.50
CA LYS A 327 -1.67 -8.98 27.06
C LYS A 327 -2.24 -10.28 27.61
N GLU A 328 -3.36 -10.23 28.31
CA GLU A 328 -4.01 -11.45 28.80
C GLU A 328 -4.42 -12.41 27.69
N VAL A 329 -4.84 -11.89 26.53
CA VAL A 329 -5.12 -12.74 25.35
C VAL A 329 -3.85 -13.49 24.94
N PHE A 330 -2.72 -12.81 24.84
CA PHE A 330 -1.43 -13.42 24.46
C PHE A 330 -0.92 -14.41 25.52
N ASP A 331 -1.09 -14.11 26.82
CA ASP A 331 -0.76 -15.04 27.91
C ASP A 331 -1.60 -16.33 27.81
N LYS A 332 -2.89 -16.21 27.48
CA LYS A 332 -3.79 -17.37 27.27
C LYS A 332 -3.43 -18.16 26.02
N LEU A 333 -3.07 -17.49 24.91
CA LEU A 333 -2.59 -18.16 23.69
C LEU A 333 -1.34 -19.00 23.96
N ALA A 334 -0.37 -18.45 24.69
CA ALA A 334 0.80 -19.19 25.11
C ALA A 334 0.46 -20.36 26.05
N ALA A 335 -0.47 -20.17 27.00
CA ALA A 335 -0.88 -21.21 27.95
C ALA A 335 -1.57 -22.42 27.28
N VAL A 336 -2.32 -22.21 26.18
CA VAL A 336 -2.93 -23.30 25.40
C VAL A 336 -1.94 -23.94 24.41
N GLY A 337 -0.68 -23.47 24.35
CA GLY A 337 0.39 -24.08 23.57
C GLY A 337 0.63 -23.47 22.18
N VAL A 338 0.15 -22.26 21.90
CA VAL A 338 0.50 -21.56 20.66
C VAL A 338 1.92 -21.01 20.76
N ASP A 339 2.80 -21.43 19.87
CA ASP A 339 4.13 -20.86 19.70
C ASP A 339 4.03 -19.53 18.92
N LEU A 340 4.03 -18.43 19.67
CA LEU A 340 3.88 -17.09 19.10
C LEU A 340 5.11 -16.66 18.29
N GLY A 341 6.30 -17.14 18.63
CA GLY A 341 7.52 -16.88 17.86
C GLY A 341 7.41 -17.44 16.46
N ASP A 342 7.09 -18.74 16.38
CA ASP A 342 6.89 -19.42 15.09
C ASP A 342 5.72 -18.83 14.29
N VAL A 343 4.63 -18.37 14.94
CA VAL A 343 3.53 -17.66 14.25
C VAL A 343 4.05 -16.45 13.48
N PHE A 344 4.81 -15.59 14.13
CA PHE A 344 5.29 -14.35 13.50
C PHE A 344 6.36 -14.60 12.43
N ASP A 345 7.22 -15.58 12.62
CA ASP A 345 8.22 -16.00 11.62
C ASP A 345 7.54 -16.58 10.36
N VAL A 346 6.50 -17.40 10.54
CA VAL A 346 5.68 -17.91 9.43
C VAL A 346 5.00 -16.76 8.68
N LEU A 347 4.36 -15.83 9.39
CA LEU A 347 3.65 -14.72 8.79
C LEU A 347 4.56 -13.77 8.00
N GLU A 348 5.78 -13.49 8.50
CA GLU A 348 6.75 -12.66 7.78
C GLU A 348 7.17 -13.34 6.48
N ARG A 349 7.57 -14.62 6.54
CA ARG A 349 7.97 -15.40 5.37
C ARG A 349 6.84 -15.49 4.34
N GLU A 350 5.65 -15.96 4.75
CA GLU A 350 4.50 -16.09 3.85
C GLU A 350 4.05 -14.72 3.30
N GLY A 351 4.27 -13.64 4.04
CA GLY A 351 3.98 -12.28 3.61
C GLY A 351 4.85 -11.87 2.42
N VAL A 352 6.14 -12.13 2.49
CA VAL A 352 7.10 -11.87 1.39
C VAL A 352 6.82 -12.80 0.21
N ASP A 353 6.73 -14.12 0.45
CA ASP A 353 6.47 -15.13 -0.58
C ASP A 353 5.21 -14.80 -1.40
N LYS A 354 4.15 -14.34 -0.75
CA LYS A 354 2.92 -13.95 -1.42
C LYS A 354 3.12 -12.75 -2.33
N PHE A 355 3.89 -11.75 -1.91
CA PHE A 355 4.16 -10.58 -2.73
C PHE A 355 5.11 -10.90 -3.89
N GLU A 356 6.11 -11.73 -3.67
CA GLU A 356 6.98 -12.23 -4.74
C GLU A 356 6.18 -13.00 -5.79
N LYS A 357 5.30 -13.92 -5.37
CA LYS A 357 4.43 -14.65 -6.28
C LYS A 357 3.53 -13.71 -7.10
N SER A 358 2.88 -12.74 -6.45
CA SER A 358 2.05 -11.76 -7.17
C SER A 358 2.88 -10.93 -8.17
N TRP A 359 4.12 -10.63 -7.84
CA TRP A 359 5.05 -9.91 -8.72
C TRP A 359 5.47 -10.75 -9.92
N GLU A 360 5.78 -12.04 -9.72
CA GLU A 360 6.10 -12.97 -10.80
C GLU A 360 4.93 -13.16 -11.76
N GLU A 361 3.71 -13.31 -11.24
CA GLU A 361 2.49 -13.38 -12.02
C GLU A 361 2.28 -12.09 -12.84
N LEU A 362 2.54 -10.93 -12.25
CA LEU A 362 2.47 -9.63 -12.93
C LEU A 362 3.52 -9.51 -14.03
N LEU A 363 4.77 -9.93 -13.79
CA LEU A 363 5.84 -9.95 -14.78
C LEU A 363 5.50 -10.86 -15.96
N SER A 364 5.01 -12.06 -15.69
CA SER A 364 4.63 -13.03 -16.72
C SER A 364 3.51 -12.49 -17.61
N ALA A 365 2.43 -12.00 -17.02
CA ALA A 365 1.31 -11.43 -17.74
C ALA A 365 1.73 -10.22 -18.59
N THR A 366 2.54 -9.32 -18.03
CA THR A 366 3.04 -8.14 -18.76
C THR A 366 3.95 -8.53 -19.94
N ALA A 367 4.81 -9.54 -19.76
CA ALA A 367 5.66 -10.04 -20.84
C ALA A 367 4.83 -10.63 -21.98
N GLU A 368 3.77 -11.38 -21.69
CA GLU A 368 2.83 -11.93 -22.68
C GLU A 368 2.12 -10.81 -23.46
N GLU A 369 1.62 -9.80 -22.78
CA GLU A 369 0.93 -8.65 -23.39
C GLU A 369 1.89 -7.82 -24.28
N LEU A 370 3.13 -7.58 -23.82
CA LEU A 370 4.16 -6.90 -24.64
C LEU A 370 4.49 -7.71 -25.88
N GLY A 371 4.61 -9.03 -25.78
CA GLY A 371 4.87 -9.93 -26.91
C GLY A 371 3.74 -9.94 -27.93
N ALA A 372 2.48 -9.98 -27.47
CA ALA A 372 1.31 -9.90 -28.32
C ALA A 372 1.23 -8.54 -29.06
N ALA A 373 1.43 -7.44 -28.34
CA ALA A 373 1.41 -6.10 -28.90
C ALA A 373 2.53 -5.85 -29.94
N ALA A 374 3.73 -6.43 -29.72
CA ALA A 374 4.82 -6.38 -30.68
C ALA A 374 4.52 -7.15 -31.97
N SER A 375 3.85 -8.33 -31.84
CA SER A 375 3.45 -9.15 -32.97
C SER A 375 2.38 -8.48 -33.82
N ASP A 376 1.38 -7.84 -33.21
CA ASP A 376 0.33 -7.08 -33.89
C ASP A 376 0.91 -5.90 -34.69
N SER A 377 1.91 -5.19 -34.14
CA SER A 377 2.56 -4.09 -34.82
C SER A 377 3.45 -4.54 -35.99
N ALA A 378 4.07 -5.72 -35.92
CA ALA A 378 4.84 -6.31 -36.97
C ALA A 378 3.98 -6.84 -38.16
N GLY A 379 2.74 -7.27 -37.85
CA GLY A 379 1.74 -7.75 -38.85
C GLY A 379 1.07 -6.61 -39.64
N ALA A 380 1.10 -5.39 -39.13
CA ALA A 380 0.60 -4.18 -39.79
C ALA A 380 1.67 -3.52 -40.68
N GLY A 381 2.41 -4.30 -41.49
CA GLY A 381 3.33 -3.80 -42.51
C GLY A 381 2.61 -2.87 -43.50
N PRO A 382 3.32 -1.91 -44.15
CA PRO A 382 2.68 -0.90 -44.99
C PRO A 382 1.91 -1.58 -46.12
N SER A 383 0.60 -1.40 -46.13
CA SER A 383 -0.26 -1.73 -47.26
C SER A 383 0.34 -1.00 -48.50
N VAL A 384 0.99 -1.76 -49.37
CA VAL A 384 1.44 -1.26 -50.67
C VAL A 384 0.17 -0.90 -51.47
N ALA A 385 -0.13 0.38 -51.50
CA ALA A 385 -1.13 0.89 -52.43
C ALA A 385 -0.68 0.58 -53.85
N THR A 386 -1.21 -0.48 -54.45
CA THR A 386 -1.02 -0.82 -55.83
C THR A 386 -1.62 0.34 -56.64
N GLN A 387 -0.76 1.21 -57.16
CA GLN A 387 -1.16 2.18 -58.17
C GLN A 387 -1.58 1.38 -59.42
N ALA A 388 -2.87 1.33 -59.65
CA ALA A 388 -3.42 0.89 -60.94
C ALA A 388 -3.02 1.93 -62.00
N THR A 389 -2.07 1.56 -62.87
CA THR A 389 -1.78 2.28 -64.12
C THR A 389 -2.97 2.12 -65.03
N ALA A 390 -3.77 3.16 -65.16
CA ALA A 390 -4.81 3.28 -66.20
C ALA A 390 -4.12 3.61 -67.51
N SER A 391 -3.99 2.62 -68.41
CA SER A 391 -3.74 2.85 -69.84
C SER A 391 -5.00 3.42 -70.47
N GLY A 392 -4.96 4.67 -70.89
CA GLY A 392 -6.00 5.33 -71.71
C GLY A 392 -5.87 4.92 -73.19
N PRO A 393 -6.95 4.84 -73.94
CA PRO A 393 -6.92 4.53 -75.34
C PRO A 393 -6.72 5.80 -76.23
N ASP A 394 -6.10 5.56 -77.37
CA ASP A 394 -5.84 6.45 -78.51
C ASP A 394 -7.03 7.31 -78.92
N ALA A 395 -6.73 8.55 -79.30
CA ALA A 395 -7.64 9.41 -80.05
C ALA A 395 -7.21 9.52 -81.52
N PRO A 396 -8.14 9.43 -82.47
CA PRO A 396 -7.81 9.71 -83.88
C PRO A 396 -7.90 11.18 -84.22
N ALA A 397 -7.04 11.63 -85.14
CA ALA A 397 -7.01 12.92 -85.79
C ALA A 397 -8.26 13.24 -86.60
N GLY A 398 -8.68 14.51 -86.61
CA GLY A 398 -9.74 15.02 -87.48
C GLY A 398 -9.61 16.51 -87.68
N THR A 399 -9.06 16.90 -88.72
CA THR A 399 -9.04 18.05 -89.63
C THR A 399 -10.20 19.07 -89.47
N GLY A 400 -9.89 20.36 -89.65
CA GLY A 400 -10.77 21.31 -90.40
C GLY A 400 -10.92 22.70 -89.82
N SER A 401 -10.20 23.64 -90.36
CA SER A 401 -10.57 24.95 -90.95
C SER A 401 -11.59 25.85 -90.15
N ASN A 402 -11.24 26.93 -89.69
CA ASN A 402 -11.29 28.37 -90.16
C ASN A 402 -10.81 29.28 -89.03
#